data_76ecde7eea2d51c9bc6c45f937ff4f3a
#
_entry.id   76ecde7eea2d51c9bc6c45f937ff4f3a
#
_cell.length_a   1.000
_cell.length_b   1.000
_cell.length_c   1.000
_cell.angle_alpha   90.00
_cell.angle_beta   90.00
_cell.angle_gamma   90.00
#
_symmetry.space_group_name_H-M   'P 1'
#
loop_
_entity.id
_entity.type
_entity.pdbx_description
1 polymer ?
#
loop_
_entity_poly.entity_id
_entity_poly.type
_entity_poly.pdbx_seq_one_letter_code
_entity_poly.pdbx_strand_id
1 'polypeptide(L)'
;AMMREQDTPIGAALGWQLACGSSSDGHHIVAPEPQGTQASLAIEDALRRAGVEPSDLCAVQAHATGTSLGDLAEARALRRSLGAAADHIPVFAPKGQLGHLLGAAGAVEAILGVQALRQGVLPRSINSDPLDPEVELAVTCKAPVELTDSGSERLMLKNAFGFGGHNISLVLSAPGSTAEQQR
;
A
#
# COMPACT_ATOMS: atom_id res chain seq x y z
N ALA A 1 -14.27 -4.74 -12.47
CA ALA A 1 -14.28 -3.42 -13.10
C ALA A 1 -14.46 -2.36 -12.00
N MET A 2 -13.65 -1.30 -12.04
CA MET A 2 -13.85 -0.14 -11.17
C MET A 2 -15.12 0.58 -11.62
N MET A 3 -16.12 0.62 -10.77
CA MET A 3 -17.36 1.38 -11.02
C MET A 3 -17.27 2.72 -10.28
N ARG A 4 -17.94 3.74 -10.81
CA ARG A 4 -18.09 5.00 -10.07
C ARG A 4 -19.07 4.76 -8.92
N GLU A 5 -18.91 5.47 -7.81
CA GLU A 5 -19.80 5.36 -6.65
C GLU A 5 -21.28 5.50 -7.01
N GLN A 6 -21.58 6.42 -7.94
CA GLN A 6 -22.93 6.69 -8.46
C GLN A 6 -23.56 5.52 -9.23
N ASP A 7 -22.73 4.63 -9.77
CA ASP A 7 -23.17 3.50 -10.62
C ASP A 7 -23.16 2.16 -9.85
N THR A 8 -22.75 2.19 -8.57
CA THR A 8 -22.62 0.98 -7.77
C THR A 8 -23.90 0.76 -6.96
N PRO A 9 -24.60 -0.38 -7.11
CA PRO A 9 -25.72 -0.72 -6.25
C PRO A 9 -25.31 -0.65 -4.79
N ILE A 10 -26.16 -0.08 -3.93
CA ILE A 10 -25.91 0.00 -2.48
C ILE A 10 -25.63 -1.42 -1.96
N GLY A 11 -24.47 -1.60 -1.31
CA GLY A 11 -24.04 -2.89 -0.78
C GLY A 11 -23.25 -3.79 -1.72
N ALA A 12 -23.04 -3.41 -3.00
CA ALA A 12 -22.27 -4.20 -3.96
C ALA A 12 -20.77 -3.87 -4.00
N ALA A 13 -20.36 -2.70 -3.47
CA ALA A 13 -18.96 -2.30 -3.43
C ALA A 13 -18.19 -3.10 -2.36
N LEU A 14 -17.04 -3.63 -2.74
CA LEU A 14 -16.15 -4.36 -1.81
C LEU A 14 -15.20 -3.41 -1.07
N GLY A 15 -14.95 -2.25 -1.64
CA GLY A 15 -14.08 -1.21 -1.12
C GLY A 15 -13.95 -0.08 -2.12
N TRP A 16 -13.25 0.98 -1.74
CA TRP A 16 -13.11 2.19 -2.52
C TRP A 16 -11.66 2.54 -2.75
N GLN A 17 -11.36 3.17 -3.87
CA GLN A 17 -10.16 3.97 -4.05
C GLN A 17 -10.54 5.42 -3.74
N LEU A 18 -10.09 5.93 -2.62
CA LEU A 18 -10.39 7.28 -2.17
C LEU A 18 -9.62 8.33 -2.96
N ALA A 19 -8.33 8.07 -3.19
CA ALA A 19 -7.45 8.99 -3.90
C ALA A 19 -6.31 8.28 -4.60
N CYS A 20 -5.67 9.04 -5.50
CA CYS A 20 -4.43 8.67 -6.19
C CYS A 20 -3.50 9.88 -6.18
N GLY A 21 -2.24 9.66 -5.80
CA GLY A 21 -1.14 10.58 -5.97
C GLY A 21 -0.15 10.05 -7.00
N SER A 22 0.50 10.94 -7.72
CA SER A 22 1.47 10.56 -8.74
C SER A 22 2.63 11.55 -8.82
N SER A 23 3.81 11.04 -9.17
CA SER A 23 5.00 11.83 -9.42
C SER A 23 5.91 11.13 -10.42
N SER A 24 6.99 11.79 -10.80
CA SER A 24 8.03 11.19 -11.65
C SER A 24 9.41 11.52 -11.08
N ASP A 25 10.28 10.52 -10.98
CA ASP A 25 11.62 10.70 -10.43
C ASP A 25 12.48 11.65 -11.26
N GLY A 26 12.37 11.61 -12.59
CA GLY A 26 13.27 12.35 -13.47
C GLY A 26 14.75 12.00 -13.32
N HIS A 27 15.03 10.78 -12.78
CA HIS A 27 16.37 10.35 -12.37
C HIS A 27 17.03 9.42 -13.38
N HIS A 28 16.42 8.27 -13.69
CA HIS A 28 16.96 7.24 -14.55
C HIS A 28 15.84 6.43 -15.21
N ILE A 29 16.13 5.82 -16.38
CA ILE A 29 15.11 5.07 -17.14
C ILE A 29 14.63 3.78 -16.47
N VAL A 30 15.44 3.16 -15.59
CA VAL A 30 15.08 1.92 -14.89
C VAL A 30 15.33 1.95 -13.38
N ALA A 31 16.29 2.74 -12.89
CA ALA A 31 16.60 2.81 -11.48
C ALA A 31 15.74 3.88 -10.78
N PRO A 32 15.19 3.60 -9.59
CA PRO A 32 14.48 4.60 -8.80
C PRO A 32 15.45 5.68 -8.29
N GLU A 33 14.92 6.84 -7.94
CA GLU A 33 15.68 7.88 -7.23
C GLU A 33 16.00 7.35 -5.81
N PRO A 34 17.30 7.24 -5.44
CA PRO A 34 17.71 6.47 -4.25
C PRO A 34 17.19 6.99 -2.92
N GLN A 35 16.84 8.28 -2.82
CA GLN A 35 16.31 8.88 -1.59
C GLN A 35 14.79 8.77 -1.48
N GLY A 36 14.10 8.27 -2.53
CA GLY A 36 12.65 8.15 -2.57
C GLY A 36 11.92 9.48 -2.52
N THR A 37 12.58 10.58 -2.89
CA THR A 37 12.04 11.94 -2.75
C THR A 37 10.77 12.13 -3.57
N GLN A 38 10.78 11.71 -4.83
CA GLN A 38 9.60 11.86 -5.68
C GLN A 38 8.52 10.83 -5.32
N ALA A 39 8.90 9.61 -4.96
CA ALA A 39 7.97 8.61 -4.47
C ALA A 39 7.24 9.10 -3.20
N SER A 40 7.93 9.80 -2.29
CA SER A 40 7.28 10.38 -1.11
C SER A 40 6.25 11.44 -1.49
N LEU A 41 6.49 12.27 -2.51
CA LEU A 41 5.51 13.25 -2.97
C LEU A 41 4.25 12.60 -3.54
N ALA A 42 4.36 11.45 -4.22
CA ALA A 42 3.19 10.70 -4.66
C ALA A 42 2.35 10.18 -3.48
N ILE A 43 3.01 9.69 -2.43
CA ILE A 43 2.36 9.24 -1.19
C ILE A 43 1.65 10.40 -0.51
N GLU A 44 2.35 11.52 -0.28
CA GLU A 44 1.81 12.71 0.37
C GLU A 44 0.62 13.31 -0.40
N ASP A 45 0.69 13.33 -1.75
CA ASP A 45 -0.42 13.80 -2.59
C ASP A 45 -1.64 12.87 -2.49
N ALA A 46 -1.44 11.55 -2.43
CA ALA A 46 -2.52 10.59 -2.24
C ALA A 46 -3.22 10.78 -0.90
N LEU A 47 -2.47 10.88 0.20
CA LEU A 47 -2.99 11.11 1.54
C LEU A 47 -3.75 12.45 1.63
N ARG A 48 -3.14 13.53 1.17
CA ARG A 48 -3.75 14.85 1.15
C ARG A 48 -5.07 14.89 0.37
N ARG A 49 -5.12 14.25 -0.80
CA ARG A 49 -6.35 14.18 -1.63
C ARG A 49 -7.43 13.33 -0.99
N ALA A 50 -7.06 12.29 -0.26
CA ALA A 50 -7.99 11.47 0.49
C ALA A 50 -8.49 12.16 1.77
N GLY A 51 -7.82 13.21 2.25
CA GLY A 51 -8.07 13.82 3.56
C GLY A 51 -7.71 12.88 4.70
N VAL A 52 -6.67 12.05 4.53
CA VAL A 52 -6.24 11.01 5.46
C VAL A 52 -4.88 11.37 6.04
N GLU A 53 -4.77 11.34 7.36
CA GLU A 53 -3.49 11.48 8.05
C GLU A 53 -2.75 10.13 8.10
N PRO A 54 -1.40 10.11 8.16
CA PRO A 54 -0.64 8.87 8.28
C PRO A 54 -1.10 7.95 9.43
N SER A 55 -1.54 8.53 10.54
CA SER A 55 -2.04 7.80 11.72
C SER A 55 -3.39 7.09 11.49
N ASP A 56 -4.12 7.44 10.45
CA ASP A 56 -5.40 6.81 10.11
C ASP A 56 -5.22 5.51 9.33
N LEU A 57 -4.01 5.28 8.79
CA LEU A 57 -3.70 4.08 8.03
C LEU A 57 -3.53 2.87 8.95
N CYS A 58 -4.24 1.79 8.67
CA CYS A 58 -4.05 0.52 9.35
C CYS A 58 -3.03 -0.40 8.66
N ALA A 59 -2.64 -0.11 7.41
CA ALA A 59 -1.66 -0.90 6.66
C ALA A 59 -1.04 -0.12 5.50
N VAL A 60 0.13 -0.59 5.06
CA VAL A 60 0.75 -0.24 3.77
C VAL A 60 0.92 -1.49 2.94
N GLN A 61 0.51 -1.44 1.68
CA GLN A 61 0.85 -2.44 0.67
C GLN A 61 1.96 -1.88 -0.22
N ALA A 62 3.17 -2.39 -0.04
CA ALA A 62 4.35 -1.90 -0.73
C ALA A 62 4.42 -2.37 -2.19
N HIS A 63 5.14 -1.60 -3.00
CA HIS A 63 5.56 -2.04 -4.32
C HIS A 63 6.55 -3.20 -4.23
N ALA A 64 7.59 -3.08 -3.43
CA ALA A 64 8.52 -4.13 -2.97
C ALA A 64 8.84 -5.21 -4.03
N THR A 65 9.67 -4.87 -5.00
CA THR A 65 10.05 -5.78 -6.10
C THR A 65 11.14 -6.80 -5.71
N GLY A 66 11.71 -6.70 -4.52
CA GLY A 66 12.83 -7.52 -4.07
C GLY A 66 14.17 -7.09 -4.67
N THR A 67 14.27 -5.84 -5.12
CA THR A 67 15.52 -5.24 -5.59
C THR A 67 16.07 -4.30 -4.53
N SER A 68 17.38 -4.42 -4.19
CA SER A 68 17.99 -3.60 -3.13
C SER A 68 17.73 -2.11 -3.30
N LEU A 69 17.93 -1.56 -4.51
CA LEU A 69 17.70 -0.13 -4.76
C LEU A 69 16.22 0.25 -4.65
N GLY A 70 15.33 -0.59 -5.18
CA GLY A 70 13.89 -0.31 -5.19
C GLY A 70 13.30 -0.35 -3.78
N ASP A 71 13.60 -1.39 -3.04
CA ASP A 71 13.05 -1.59 -1.71
C ASP A 71 13.57 -0.55 -0.71
N LEU A 72 14.85 -0.18 -0.79
CA LEU A 72 15.41 0.89 0.05
C LEU A 72 14.88 2.27 -0.32
N ALA A 73 14.71 2.58 -1.61
CA ALA A 73 14.11 3.85 -2.03
C ALA A 73 12.66 3.96 -1.56
N GLU A 74 11.88 2.87 -1.66
CA GLU A 74 10.51 2.83 -1.14
C GLU A 74 10.46 2.97 0.38
N ALA A 75 11.34 2.28 1.12
CA ALA A 75 11.41 2.40 2.57
C ALA A 75 11.68 3.85 3.00
N ARG A 76 12.62 4.53 2.33
CA ARG A 76 12.91 5.95 2.58
C ARG A 76 11.73 6.85 2.25
N ALA A 77 11.03 6.58 1.14
CA ALA A 77 9.83 7.33 0.77
C ALA A 77 8.71 7.18 1.82
N LEU A 78 8.45 5.96 2.28
CA LEU A 78 7.46 5.69 3.33
C LEU A 78 7.82 6.38 4.64
N ARG A 79 9.08 6.27 5.08
CA ARG A 79 9.52 6.96 6.29
C ARG A 79 9.37 8.48 6.21
N ARG A 80 9.72 9.06 5.06
CA ARG A 80 9.60 10.51 4.83
C ARG A 80 8.13 10.96 4.88
N SER A 81 7.24 10.24 4.23
CA SER A 81 5.82 10.62 4.11
C SER A 81 5.00 10.32 5.35
N LEU A 82 5.30 9.21 6.04
CA LEU A 82 4.50 8.75 7.18
C LEU A 82 5.08 9.20 8.52
N GLY A 83 6.34 9.69 8.55
CA GLY A 83 7.00 10.13 9.77
C GLY A 83 7.04 9.02 10.84
N ALA A 84 6.71 9.35 12.08
CA ALA A 84 6.69 8.40 13.19
C ALA A 84 5.67 7.25 13.02
N ALA A 85 4.62 7.45 12.22
CA ALA A 85 3.64 6.40 11.96
C ALA A 85 4.24 5.20 11.20
N ALA A 86 5.31 5.41 10.41
CA ALA A 86 6.03 4.34 9.70
C ALA A 86 6.62 3.27 10.63
N ASP A 87 6.87 3.57 11.90
CA ASP A 87 7.42 2.63 12.87
C ASP A 87 6.41 1.54 13.29
N HIS A 88 5.11 1.80 13.11
CA HIS A 88 4.04 0.96 13.66
C HIS A 88 3.06 0.44 12.62
N ILE A 89 2.91 1.12 11.48
CA ILE A 89 2.00 0.68 10.42
C ILE A 89 2.56 -0.60 9.78
N PRO A 90 1.82 -1.73 9.81
CA PRO A 90 2.29 -2.96 9.21
C PRO A 90 2.39 -2.84 7.68
N VAL A 91 3.49 -3.33 7.12
CA VAL A 91 3.79 -3.28 5.68
C VAL A 91 3.72 -4.68 5.08
N PHE A 92 2.95 -4.83 4.03
CA PHE A 92 2.77 -6.06 3.27
C PHE A 92 3.39 -5.98 1.89
N ALA A 93 4.20 -6.97 1.53
CA ALA A 93 4.87 -7.11 0.24
C ALA A 93 4.29 -8.32 -0.55
N PRO A 94 3.27 -8.13 -1.41
CA PRO A 94 2.57 -9.24 -2.08
C PRO A 94 3.42 -9.96 -3.12
N LYS A 95 4.43 -9.30 -3.70
CA LYS A 95 5.23 -9.87 -4.78
C LYS A 95 6.07 -11.07 -4.37
N GLY A 96 6.40 -11.21 -3.09
CA GLY A 96 7.05 -12.40 -2.56
C GLY A 96 6.22 -13.69 -2.76
N GLN A 97 4.89 -13.55 -2.83
CA GLN A 97 3.95 -14.67 -3.02
C GLN A 97 3.55 -14.85 -4.48
N LEU A 98 3.32 -13.74 -5.19
CA LEU A 98 2.69 -13.74 -6.51
C LEU A 98 3.70 -13.62 -7.66
N GLY A 99 4.93 -13.18 -7.36
CA GLY A 99 5.83 -12.65 -8.36
C GLY A 99 5.39 -11.26 -8.85
N HIS A 100 6.18 -10.68 -9.72
CA HIS A 100 5.87 -9.37 -10.31
C HIS A 100 4.99 -9.55 -11.56
N LEU A 101 3.71 -9.24 -11.44
CA LEU A 101 2.71 -9.40 -12.52
C LEU A 101 2.75 -8.27 -13.57
N LEU A 102 3.78 -7.42 -13.55
CA LEU A 102 4.00 -6.33 -14.51
C LEU A 102 2.76 -5.42 -14.65
N GLY A 103 2.18 -5.30 -15.85
CA GLY A 103 1.02 -4.46 -16.09
C GLY A 103 -0.25 -4.86 -15.31
N ALA A 104 -0.35 -6.11 -14.86
CA ALA A 104 -1.46 -6.57 -14.02
C ALA A 104 -1.23 -6.34 -12.52
N ALA A 105 0.02 -6.06 -12.09
CA ALA A 105 0.38 -5.96 -10.68
C ALA A 105 -0.49 -4.94 -9.91
N GLY A 106 -0.65 -3.75 -10.46
CA GLY A 106 -1.41 -2.68 -9.81
C GLY A 106 -2.85 -3.07 -9.48
N ALA A 107 -3.55 -3.71 -10.43
CA ALA A 107 -4.95 -4.10 -10.27
C ALA A 107 -5.10 -5.31 -9.32
N VAL A 108 -4.28 -6.35 -9.50
CA VAL A 108 -4.33 -7.55 -8.65
C VAL A 108 -3.99 -7.21 -7.20
N GLU A 109 -2.95 -6.42 -7.00
CA GLU A 109 -2.53 -5.98 -5.67
C GLU A 109 -3.58 -5.09 -4.99
N ALA A 110 -4.24 -4.18 -5.73
CA ALA A 110 -5.33 -3.39 -5.17
C ALA A 110 -6.51 -4.26 -4.72
N ILE A 111 -6.88 -5.29 -5.49
CA ILE A 111 -7.91 -6.26 -5.09
C ILE A 111 -7.51 -7.00 -3.82
N LEU A 112 -6.25 -7.45 -3.72
CA LEU A 112 -5.74 -8.10 -2.49
C LEU A 112 -5.76 -7.15 -1.30
N GLY A 113 -5.38 -5.88 -1.49
CA GLY A 113 -5.45 -4.86 -0.45
C GLY A 113 -6.87 -4.68 0.08
N VAL A 114 -7.85 -4.52 -0.81
CA VAL A 114 -9.27 -4.42 -0.45
C VAL A 114 -9.74 -5.67 0.30
N GLN A 115 -9.34 -6.88 -0.13
CA GLN A 115 -9.70 -8.12 0.56
C GLN A 115 -9.08 -8.20 1.95
N ALA A 116 -7.81 -7.80 2.10
CA ALA A 116 -7.14 -7.74 3.40
C ALA A 116 -7.85 -6.78 4.37
N LEU A 117 -8.22 -5.59 3.90
CA LEU A 117 -8.99 -4.62 4.69
C LEU A 117 -10.34 -5.19 5.14
N ARG A 118 -11.08 -5.83 4.23
CA ARG A 118 -12.38 -6.45 4.55
C ARG A 118 -12.27 -7.57 5.56
N GLN A 119 -11.26 -8.42 5.41
CA GLN A 119 -11.03 -9.54 6.33
C GLN A 119 -10.42 -9.11 7.66
N GLY A 120 -9.88 -7.90 7.74
CA GLY A 120 -9.20 -7.40 8.94
C GLY A 120 -7.87 -8.09 9.20
N VAL A 121 -7.26 -8.68 8.19
CA VAL A 121 -5.99 -9.41 8.32
C VAL A 121 -5.06 -9.05 7.17
N LEU A 122 -3.87 -8.58 7.50
CA LEU A 122 -2.80 -8.35 6.54
C LEU A 122 -1.98 -9.65 6.40
N PRO A 123 -1.84 -10.20 5.19
CA PRO A 123 -1.08 -11.44 4.99
C PRO A 123 0.40 -11.28 5.38
N ARG A 124 1.06 -12.42 5.59
CA ARG A 124 2.52 -12.44 5.74
C ARG A 124 3.20 -12.14 4.41
N SER A 125 4.25 -11.32 4.45
CA SER A 125 5.17 -11.11 3.34
C SER A 125 6.12 -12.32 3.24
N ILE A 126 5.89 -13.20 2.28
CA ILE A 126 6.73 -14.39 2.07
C ILE A 126 8.05 -13.98 1.41
N ASN A 127 9.12 -14.74 1.69
CA ASN A 127 10.47 -14.50 1.18
C ASN A 127 11.10 -13.15 1.60
N SER A 128 10.61 -12.59 2.71
CA SER A 128 11.13 -11.33 3.29
C SER A 128 11.83 -11.55 4.65
N ASP A 129 12.23 -12.77 4.97
CA ASP A 129 12.94 -13.12 6.21
C ASP A 129 14.25 -13.85 5.85
N PRO A 130 15.44 -13.35 6.25
CA PRO A 130 15.64 -12.13 7.03
C PRO A 130 15.34 -10.85 6.23
N LEU A 131 14.76 -9.85 6.92
CA LEU A 131 14.57 -8.53 6.34
C LEU A 131 15.93 -7.81 6.25
N ASP A 132 16.15 -7.06 5.17
CA ASP A 132 17.29 -6.19 5.04
C ASP A 132 17.29 -5.16 6.19
N PRO A 133 18.38 -5.06 6.98
CA PRO A 133 18.42 -4.19 8.15
C PRO A 133 18.29 -2.70 7.82
N GLU A 134 18.53 -2.29 6.57
CA GLU A 134 18.31 -0.91 6.12
C GLU A 134 16.82 -0.61 5.82
N VAL A 135 15.97 -1.64 5.71
CA VAL A 135 14.51 -1.50 5.61
C VAL A 135 13.94 -1.40 7.03
N GLU A 136 13.96 -0.21 7.55
CA GLU A 136 13.46 0.10 8.90
C GLU A 136 11.92 0.31 8.90
N LEU A 137 11.16 -0.72 8.52
CA LEU A 137 9.69 -0.72 8.46
C LEU A 137 9.13 -1.96 9.15
N ALA A 138 7.88 -1.88 9.61
CA ALA A 138 7.17 -3.00 10.24
C ALA A 138 6.65 -4.01 9.21
N VAL A 139 7.56 -4.63 8.43
CA VAL A 139 7.18 -5.62 7.39
C VAL A 139 6.66 -6.89 8.04
N THR A 140 5.54 -7.43 7.52
CA THR A 140 4.86 -8.63 8.04
C THR A 140 5.61 -9.93 7.69
N CYS A 141 6.90 -10.03 8.03
CA CYS A 141 7.76 -11.14 7.58
C CYS A 141 7.41 -12.49 8.24
N LYS A 142 7.00 -12.48 9.52
CA LYS A 142 6.90 -13.70 10.34
C LYS A 142 5.52 -14.32 10.34
N ALA A 143 4.47 -13.50 10.45
CA ALA A 143 3.08 -13.95 10.58
C ALA A 143 2.13 -12.93 9.95
N PRO A 144 0.89 -13.33 9.61
CA PRO A 144 -0.18 -12.39 9.34
C PRO A 144 -0.42 -11.46 10.55
N VAL A 145 -0.90 -10.25 10.28
CA VAL A 145 -1.18 -9.23 11.31
C VAL A 145 -2.66 -8.89 11.27
N GLU A 146 -3.34 -8.95 12.42
CA GLU A 146 -4.69 -8.44 12.56
C GLU A 146 -4.68 -6.91 12.45
N LEU A 147 -5.55 -6.38 11.59
CA LEU A 147 -5.68 -4.94 11.41
C LEU A 147 -6.60 -4.38 12.50
N THR A 148 -6.14 -3.34 13.14
CA THR A 148 -6.92 -2.63 14.15
C THR A 148 -8.13 -1.95 13.49
N ASP A 149 -9.29 -2.04 14.13
CA ASP A 149 -10.45 -1.25 13.75
C ASP A 149 -10.28 0.16 14.35
N SER A 150 -9.93 1.11 13.50
CA SER A 150 -9.88 2.53 13.87
C SER A 150 -11.24 3.24 13.69
N GLY A 151 -12.32 2.48 13.48
CA GLY A 151 -13.65 3.02 13.20
C GLY A 151 -14.46 2.14 12.24
N SER A 152 -15.39 2.75 11.52
CA SER A 152 -16.26 2.04 10.56
C SER A 152 -15.55 1.64 9.26
N GLU A 153 -14.36 2.18 8.98
CA GLU A 153 -13.61 1.99 7.74
C GLU A 153 -12.14 1.74 8.01
N ARG A 154 -11.55 0.77 7.31
CA ARG A 154 -10.10 0.51 7.32
C ARG A 154 -9.44 1.14 6.11
N LEU A 155 -8.30 1.81 6.33
CA LEU A 155 -7.58 2.55 5.31
C LEU A 155 -6.20 1.93 5.05
N MET A 156 -5.83 1.81 3.79
CA MET A 156 -4.52 1.28 3.36
C MET A 156 -3.89 2.19 2.31
N LEU A 157 -2.62 2.48 2.49
CA LEU A 157 -1.79 3.04 1.41
C LEU A 157 -1.28 1.91 0.52
N LYS A 158 -1.39 2.05 -0.81
CA LYS A 158 -0.88 1.08 -1.79
C LYS A 158 0.03 1.76 -2.80
N ASN A 159 1.29 1.33 -2.87
CA ASN A 159 2.28 1.87 -3.79
C ASN A 159 2.43 1.03 -5.06
N ALA A 160 2.67 1.68 -6.18
CA ALA A 160 3.06 1.07 -7.43
C ALA A 160 4.07 1.97 -8.15
N PHE A 161 5.30 1.52 -8.24
CA PHE A 161 6.38 2.24 -8.90
C PHE A 161 6.79 1.52 -10.17
N GLY A 162 7.33 2.24 -11.13
CA GLY A 162 7.64 1.66 -12.44
C GLY A 162 8.87 2.29 -13.09
N PHE A 163 9.40 1.58 -14.09
CA PHE A 163 10.47 2.10 -14.93
C PHE A 163 10.08 3.43 -15.56
N GLY A 164 11.07 4.28 -15.85
CA GLY A 164 10.84 5.66 -16.25
C GLY A 164 10.63 6.60 -15.07
N GLY A 165 10.75 6.09 -13.83
CA GLY A 165 10.56 6.87 -12.61
C GLY A 165 9.10 7.18 -12.30
N HIS A 166 8.16 6.35 -12.77
CA HIS A 166 6.74 6.53 -12.48
C HIS A 166 6.41 6.08 -11.07
N ASN A 167 5.87 6.99 -10.26
CA ASN A 167 5.41 6.71 -8.90
C ASN A 167 3.91 6.95 -8.80
N ILE A 168 3.19 5.93 -8.36
CA ILE A 168 1.74 6.00 -8.09
C ILE A 168 1.49 5.48 -6.68
N SER A 169 0.70 6.24 -5.91
CA SER A 169 0.22 5.81 -4.60
C SER A 169 -1.30 5.95 -4.54
N LEU A 170 -1.97 4.93 -4.01
CA LEU A 170 -3.41 4.89 -3.83
C LEU A 170 -3.74 4.87 -2.35
N VAL A 171 -4.81 5.56 -1.96
CA VAL A 171 -5.49 5.31 -0.68
C VAL A 171 -6.71 4.45 -0.97
N LEU A 172 -6.71 3.25 -0.40
CA LEU A 172 -7.80 2.29 -0.49
C LEU A 172 -8.55 2.25 0.83
N SER A 173 -9.88 2.08 0.77
CA SER A 173 -10.70 1.82 1.94
C SER A 173 -11.60 0.61 1.73
N ALA A 174 -11.96 -0.03 2.83
CA ALA A 174 -13.02 -1.02 2.87
C ALA A 174 -13.71 -0.99 4.24
N PRO A 175 -15.02 -1.32 4.30
CA PRO A 175 -15.72 -1.40 5.58
C PRO A 175 -15.07 -2.48 6.45
N GLY A 176 -14.93 -2.22 7.74
CA GLY A 176 -14.59 -3.21 8.73
C GLY A 176 -15.64 -4.34 8.72
N SER A 177 -15.22 -5.56 9.05
CA SER A 177 -16.18 -6.66 9.18
C SER A 177 -17.08 -6.41 10.40
N THR A 178 -18.33 -5.97 10.18
CA THR A 178 -19.34 -6.08 11.20
C THR A 178 -19.71 -7.55 11.38
N ALA A 179 -20.04 -7.96 12.61
CA ALA A 179 -20.41 -9.35 12.94
C ALA A 179 -21.58 -9.92 12.10
N GLU A 180 -22.28 -9.10 11.34
CA GLU A 180 -23.36 -9.50 10.42
C GLU A 180 -22.88 -10.02 9.05
N GLN A 181 -21.61 -9.77 8.65
CA GLN A 181 -21.08 -10.23 7.37
C GLN A 181 -20.39 -11.60 7.46
N GLN A 182 -20.36 -12.22 8.64
CA GLN A 182 -19.75 -13.54 8.90
C GLN A 182 -20.79 -14.68 8.96
N ARG A 183 -22.05 -14.42 8.55
CA ARG A 183 -23.11 -15.45 8.51
C ARG A 183 -23.49 -15.86 7.10
#